data_c03aa9cbcd59980ace0708808fc37202
#
_entry.id   c03aa9cbcd59980ace0708808fc37202
#
_cell.length_a   1.000
_cell.length_b   1.000
_cell.length_c   1.000
_cell.angle_alpha   90.00
_cell.angle_beta   90.00
_cell.angle_gamma   90.00
#
_symmetry.space_group_name_H-M   'P 1'
#
loop_
_entity.id
_entity.type
_entity.pdbx_description
1 polymer ?
#
loop_
_entity_poly.entity_id
_entity_poly.type
_entity_poly.pdbx_seq_one_letter_code
_entity_poly.pdbx_strand_id
1 'polypeptide(L)'
;MTTTHPPFCVLMAGLPGSGKTTLSRALTARGFVRLCPDEEMYRRHGVYGVDFPRGTFPTLERPVLEDVAVDLREQLKAGRDVVVDHGFWTPEDRARWSAVAADAGATPLLVYLAASHNELWERVSKRNEFHADDPNSIYFSENDLQRYRSRFVPPAVDEPHVLYDGDPVTVIAALEASGRARSVEDDSR
;
A
#
# COMPACT_ATOMS: atom_id res chain seq x y z
N MET A 1 25.42 -1.11 -19.69
CA MET A 1 24.08 -1.32 -20.24
C MET A 1 23.13 -1.45 -19.07
N THR A 2 22.39 -0.40 -18.77
CA THR A 2 21.33 -0.42 -17.73
C THR A 2 20.18 -1.23 -18.31
N THR A 3 19.96 -2.43 -17.81
CA THR A 3 18.77 -3.22 -18.07
C THR A 3 17.57 -2.43 -17.53
N THR A 4 16.90 -1.72 -18.39
CA THR A 4 15.67 -0.97 -18.03
C THR A 4 14.52 -1.96 -18.04
N HIS A 5 14.32 -2.64 -16.90
CA HIS A 5 13.05 -3.34 -16.68
C HIS A 5 11.92 -2.32 -16.48
N PRO A 6 10.67 -2.65 -16.81
CA PRO A 6 9.52 -1.83 -16.45
C PRO A 6 9.52 -1.53 -14.94
N PRO A 7 9.14 -0.32 -14.52
CA PRO A 7 9.11 0.02 -13.11
C PRO A 7 8.13 -0.89 -12.34
N PHE A 8 8.39 -1.11 -11.07
CA PHE A 8 7.49 -1.84 -10.19
C PHE A 8 6.49 -0.90 -9.51
N CYS A 9 5.28 -1.40 -9.33
CA CYS A 9 4.28 -0.79 -8.46
C CYS A 9 3.88 -1.78 -7.36
N VAL A 10 4.32 -1.52 -6.13
CA VAL A 10 3.97 -2.35 -4.98
C VAL A 10 2.66 -1.86 -4.38
N LEU A 11 1.65 -2.74 -4.37
CA LEU A 11 0.35 -2.54 -3.74
C LEU A 11 0.25 -3.43 -2.50
N MET A 12 -0.42 -2.98 -1.45
CA MET A 12 -0.47 -3.69 -0.18
C MET A 12 -1.92 -4.02 0.22
N ALA A 13 -2.21 -5.30 0.42
CA ALA A 13 -3.45 -5.75 1.05
C ALA A 13 -3.22 -5.97 2.55
N GLY A 14 -3.80 -5.11 3.38
CA GLY A 14 -3.62 -5.23 4.83
C GLY A 14 -4.43 -4.21 5.61
N LEU A 15 -4.78 -4.59 6.83
CA LEU A 15 -5.54 -3.78 7.78
C LEU A 15 -4.63 -2.78 8.54
N PRO A 16 -5.19 -1.80 9.27
CA PRO A 16 -4.43 -1.00 10.20
C PRO A 16 -3.62 -1.88 11.17
N GLY A 17 -2.35 -1.54 11.39
CA GLY A 17 -1.45 -2.32 12.24
C GLY A 17 -0.75 -3.51 11.57
N SER A 18 -1.04 -3.80 10.29
CA SER A 18 -0.41 -4.94 9.58
C SER A 18 1.05 -4.74 9.17
N GLY A 19 1.58 -3.51 9.28
CA GLY A 19 2.98 -3.22 8.95
C GLY A 19 3.21 -2.55 7.60
N LYS A 20 2.18 -2.07 6.92
CA LYS A 20 2.28 -1.40 5.60
C LYS A 20 3.31 -0.27 5.58
N THR A 21 3.23 0.65 6.53
CA THR A 21 4.15 1.79 6.62
C THR A 21 5.59 1.36 6.87
N THR A 22 5.81 0.31 7.64
CA THR A 22 7.14 -0.27 7.87
C THR A 22 7.73 -0.82 6.57
N LEU A 23 6.95 -1.60 5.82
CA LEU A 23 7.37 -2.13 4.52
C LEU A 23 7.60 -0.99 3.51
N SER A 24 6.68 -0.03 3.40
CA SER A 24 6.81 1.07 2.44
C SER A 24 8.04 1.94 2.71
N ARG A 25 8.37 2.20 3.97
CA ARG A 25 9.60 2.92 4.35
C ARG A 25 10.86 2.12 4.01
N ALA A 26 10.85 0.80 4.20
CA ALA A 26 11.97 -0.07 3.80
C ALA A 26 12.19 -0.06 2.29
N LEU A 27 11.12 -0.03 1.49
CA LEU A 27 11.20 0.10 0.04
C LEU A 27 11.68 1.50 -0.38
N THR A 28 11.22 2.55 0.31
CA THR A 28 11.69 3.94 0.07
C THR A 28 13.21 4.06 0.30
N ALA A 29 13.75 3.41 1.32
CA ALA A 29 15.18 3.35 1.55
C ALA A 29 15.97 2.66 0.41
N ARG A 30 15.27 1.96 -0.49
CA ARG A 30 15.81 1.32 -1.71
C ARG A 30 15.48 2.05 -3.00
N GLY A 31 14.99 3.28 -2.91
CA GLY A 31 14.75 4.17 -4.04
C GLY A 31 13.31 4.17 -4.56
N PHE A 32 12.38 3.44 -3.94
CA PHE A 32 10.96 3.53 -4.29
C PHE A 32 10.38 4.89 -3.91
N VAL A 33 9.56 5.45 -4.79
CA VAL A 33 8.69 6.58 -4.43
C VAL A 33 7.53 6.05 -3.60
N ARG A 34 7.32 6.62 -2.42
CA ARG A 34 6.19 6.28 -1.55
C ARG A 34 5.05 7.26 -1.77
N LEU A 35 3.88 6.75 -2.09
CA LEU A 35 2.64 7.50 -2.13
C LEU A 35 1.74 7.03 -0.98
N CYS A 36 1.33 7.96 -0.12
CA CYS A 36 0.55 7.65 1.08
C CYS A 36 -0.72 8.51 1.13
N PRO A 37 -1.89 7.96 0.78
CA PRO A 37 -3.16 8.66 0.87
C PRO A 37 -3.47 9.19 2.28
N ASP A 38 -3.13 8.47 3.33
CA ASP A 38 -3.38 8.90 4.71
C ASP A 38 -2.59 10.16 5.09
N GLU A 39 -1.33 10.28 4.66
CA GLU A 39 -0.54 11.50 4.85
C GLU A 39 -1.11 12.67 4.06
N GLU A 40 -1.61 12.42 2.86
CA GLU A 40 -2.24 13.44 2.03
C GLU A 40 -3.59 13.88 2.63
N MET A 41 -4.36 12.96 3.20
CA MET A 41 -5.57 13.28 3.98
C MET A 41 -5.22 14.18 5.17
N TYR A 42 -4.19 13.83 5.93
CA TYR A 42 -3.75 14.65 7.06
C TYR A 42 -3.30 16.05 6.60
N ARG A 43 -2.53 16.13 5.52
CA ARG A 43 -2.05 17.40 4.98
C ARG A 43 -3.19 18.32 4.53
N ARG A 44 -4.25 17.77 3.95
CA ARG A 44 -5.40 18.54 3.42
C ARG A 44 -6.44 18.87 4.48
N HIS A 45 -6.68 17.96 5.40
CA HIS A 45 -7.85 18.00 6.27
C HIS A 45 -7.50 17.98 7.76
N GLY A 46 -6.26 17.70 8.15
CA GLY A 46 -5.84 17.58 9.53
C GLY A 46 -6.16 16.22 10.15
N VAL A 47 -6.38 16.21 11.46
CA VAL A 47 -6.57 14.99 12.27
C VAL A 47 -8.01 14.50 12.21
N TYR A 48 -8.19 13.25 11.81
CA TYR A 48 -9.51 12.59 11.76
C TYR A 48 -10.16 12.54 13.14
N GLY A 49 -11.40 13.01 13.20
CA GLY A 49 -12.18 13.05 14.44
C GLY A 49 -11.86 14.25 15.34
N VAL A 50 -10.90 15.10 14.95
CA VAL A 50 -10.53 16.37 15.61
C VAL A 50 -10.82 17.54 14.67
N ASP A 51 -10.13 17.61 13.54
CA ASP A 51 -10.27 18.72 12.58
C ASP A 51 -11.42 18.49 11.60
N PHE A 52 -11.80 17.22 11.36
CA PHE A 52 -12.97 16.88 10.56
C PHE A 52 -13.76 15.71 11.16
N PRO A 53 -15.12 15.68 10.97
CA PRO A 53 -16.00 14.74 11.68
C PRO A 53 -15.74 13.27 11.29
N ARG A 54 -15.88 12.37 12.26
CA ARG A 54 -15.96 10.94 12.02
C ARG A 54 -17.13 10.63 11.07
N GLY A 55 -16.89 9.69 10.16
CA GLY A 55 -17.86 9.31 9.13
C GLY A 55 -17.75 10.09 7.81
N THR A 56 -17.08 11.23 7.77
CA THR A 56 -16.82 11.98 6.53
C THR A 56 -15.57 11.53 5.80
N PHE A 57 -14.75 10.68 6.42
CA PHE A 57 -13.48 10.21 5.87
C PHE A 57 -13.60 9.66 4.43
N PRO A 58 -14.53 8.74 4.10
CA PRO A 58 -14.62 8.19 2.74
C PRO A 58 -14.93 9.24 1.67
N THR A 59 -15.71 10.28 2.03
CA THR A 59 -16.07 11.36 1.11
C THR A 59 -14.86 12.26 0.82
N LEU A 60 -14.05 12.56 1.83
CA LEU A 60 -12.85 13.38 1.71
C LEU A 60 -11.67 12.60 1.11
N GLU A 61 -11.58 11.31 1.37
CA GLU A 61 -10.54 10.43 0.84
C GLU A 61 -10.65 10.20 -0.66
N ARG A 62 -11.87 10.16 -1.20
CA ARG A 62 -12.09 9.87 -2.63
C ARG A 62 -11.31 10.78 -3.57
N PRO A 63 -11.37 12.13 -3.49
CA PRO A 63 -10.55 12.99 -4.34
C PRO A 63 -9.05 12.85 -4.08
N VAL A 64 -8.64 12.53 -2.84
CA VAL A 64 -7.24 12.24 -2.52
C VAL A 64 -6.76 11.01 -3.27
N LEU A 65 -7.53 9.93 -3.29
CA LEU A 65 -7.20 8.71 -4.03
C LEU A 65 -7.15 8.95 -5.55
N GLU A 66 -8.01 9.83 -6.09
CA GLU A 66 -7.98 10.23 -7.50
C GLU A 66 -6.67 10.95 -7.83
N ASP A 67 -6.24 11.90 -7.00
CA ASP A 67 -4.97 12.61 -7.18
C ASP A 67 -3.76 11.69 -7.01
N VAL A 68 -3.76 10.81 -6.00
CA VAL A 68 -2.70 9.80 -5.80
C VAL A 68 -2.59 8.87 -7.01
N ALA A 69 -3.72 8.52 -7.66
CA ALA A 69 -3.69 7.72 -8.88
C ALA A 69 -3.09 8.49 -10.08
N VAL A 70 -3.22 9.82 -10.13
CA VAL A 70 -2.54 10.66 -11.12
C VAL A 70 -1.04 10.66 -10.84
N ASP A 71 -0.63 10.95 -9.61
CA ASP A 71 0.77 10.96 -9.20
C ASP A 71 1.44 9.60 -9.46
N LEU A 72 0.73 8.50 -9.17
CA LEU A 72 1.21 7.15 -9.45
C LEU A 72 1.57 6.98 -10.93
N ARG A 73 0.66 7.36 -11.84
CA ARG A 73 0.92 7.26 -13.29
C ARG A 73 2.11 8.10 -13.71
N GLU A 74 2.27 9.30 -13.17
CA GLU A 74 3.39 10.19 -13.48
C GLU A 74 4.72 9.61 -13.03
N GLN A 75 4.79 9.09 -11.80
CA GLN A 75 6.00 8.47 -11.27
C GLN A 75 6.39 7.23 -12.10
N LEU A 76 5.44 6.35 -12.39
CA LEU A 76 5.68 5.14 -13.17
C LEU A 76 6.10 5.45 -14.61
N LYS A 77 5.45 6.41 -15.29
CA LYS A 77 5.85 6.85 -16.63
C LYS A 77 7.23 7.50 -16.65
N ALA A 78 7.67 8.07 -15.54
CA ALA A 78 9.04 8.56 -15.38
C ALA A 78 10.07 7.44 -15.09
N GLY A 79 9.66 6.17 -15.12
CA GLY A 79 10.51 5.01 -14.89
C GLY A 79 10.87 4.77 -13.43
N ARG A 80 10.12 5.31 -12.48
CA ARG A 80 10.39 5.17 -11.05
C ARG A 80 9.57 4.03 -10.46
N ASP A 81 10.20 3.21 -9.63
CA ASP A 81 9.51 2.23 -8.80
C ASP A 81 8.68 2.94 -7.75
N VAL A 82 7.45 2.47 -7.51
CA VAL A 82 6.51 3.09 -6.58
C VAL A 82 5.96 2.07 -5.59
N VAL A 83 5.79 2.49 -4.35
CA VAL A 83 4.97 1.78 -3.36
C VAL A 83 3.80 2.67 -2.94
N VAL A 84 2.59 2.13 -3.00
CA VAL A 84 1.39 2.80 -2.49
C VAL A 84 1.12 2.33 -1.08
N ASP A 85 1.39 3.19 -0.09
CA ASP A 85 1.14 2.91 1.33
C ASP A 85 -0.33 3.13 1.67
N HIS A 86 -1.13 2.19 1.20
CA HIS A 86 -2.58 2.14 1.40
C HIS A 86 -3.04 0.69 1.53
N GLY A 87 -4.10 0.47 2.32
CA GLY A 87 -4.68 -0.87 2.47
C GLY A 87 -5.74 -1.12 1.39
N PHE A 88 -5.43 -1.96 0.42
CA PHE A 88 -6.40 -2.34 -0.62
C PHE A 88 -7.24 -3.52 -0.13
N TRP A 89 -8.44 -3.23 0.40
CA TRP A 89 -9.24 -4.19 1.15
C TRP A 89 -10.11 -5.09 0.31
N THR A 90 -10.48 -4.65 -0.88
CA THR A 90 -11.36 -5.42 -1.76
C THR A 90 -10.65 -5.90 -3.02
N PRO A 91 -11.07 -7.02 -3.61
CA PRO A 91 -10.55 -7.47 -4.89
C PRO A 91 -10.70 -6.41 -6.00
N GLU A 92 -11.81 -5.66 -5.97
CA GLU A 92 -12.11 -4.59 -6.95
C GLU A 92 -11.09 -3.46 -6.86
N ASP A 93 -10.76 -3.00 -5.64
CA ASP A 93 -9.74 -1.96 -5.44
C ASP A 93 -8.37 -2.45 -5.89
N ARG A 94 -8.00 -3.67 -5.53
CA ARG A 94 -6.72 -4.26 -5.95
C ARG A 94 -6.62 -4.37 -7.47
N ALA A 95 -7.67 -4.88 -8.12
CA ALA A 95 -7.71 -4.98 -9.58
C ALA A 95 -7.64 -3.60 -10.26
N ARG A 96 -8.38 -2.61 -9.75
CA ARG A 96 -8.37 -1.23 -10.26
C ARG A 96 -6.98 -0.61 -10.20
N TRP A 97 -6.31 -0.70 -9.04
CA TRP A 97 -4.99 -0.09 -8.87
C TRP A 97 -3.89 -0.85 -9.63
N SER A 98 -4.00 -2.17 -9.72
CA SER A 98 -3.13 -2.97 -10.59
C SER A 98 -3.27 -2.58 -12.05
N ALA A 99 -4.51 -2.33 -12.53
CA ALA A 99 -4.74 -1.85 -13.89
C ALA A 99 -4.13 -0.45 -14.10
N VAL A 100 -4.28 0.48 -13.14
CA VAL A 100 -3.65 1.82 -13.22
C VAL A 100 -2.14 1.72 -13.37
N ALA A 101 -1.50 0.81 -12.65
CA ALA A 101 -0.05 0.59 -12.75
C ALA A 101 0.33 -0.05 -14.09
N ALA A 102 -0.38 -1.08 -14.53
CA ALA A 102 -0.13 -1.77 -15.80
C ALA A 102 -0.32 -0.84 -17.00
N ASP A 103 -1.37 -0.01 -17.01
CA ASP A 103 -1.64 0.98 -18.05
C ASP A 103 -0.55 2.07 -18.12
N ALA A 104 0.15 2.31 -17.02
CA ALA A 104 1.31 3.20 -16.98
C ALA A 104 2.62 2.51 -17.40
N GLY A 105 2.58 1.24 -17.83
CA GLY A 105 3.73 0.46 -18.27
C GLY A 105 4.53 -0.18 -17.13
N ALA A 106 3.97 -0.23 -15.93
CA ALA A 106 4.63 -0.81 -14.76
C ALA A 106 4.24 -2.28 -14.53
N THR A 107 4.99 -2.94 -13.65
CA THR A 107 4.67 -4.26 -13.12
C THR A 107 4.02 -4.11 -11.75
N PRO A 108 2.70 -4.34 -11.60
CA PRO A 108 2.10 -4.40 -10.29
C PRO A 108 2.56 -5.66 -9.53
N LEU A 109 2.88 -5.48 -8.26
CA LEU A 109 3.15 -6.55 -7.31
C LEU A 109 2.25 -6.36 -6.09
N LEU A 110 1.35 -7.31 -5.85
CA LEU A 110 0.51 -7.31 -4.66
C LEU A 110 1.26 -7.98 -3.51
N VAL A 111 1.29 -7.32 -2.36
CA VAL A 111 1.83 -7.86 -1.10
C VAL A 111 0.69 -8.00 -0.10
N TYR A 112 0.50 -9.20 0.42
CA TYR A 112 -0.50 -9.47 1.46
C TYR A 112 0.15 -9.47 2.84
N LEU A 113 -0.28 -8.54 3.69
CA LEU A 113 0.20 -8.39 5.06
C LEU A 113 -0.85 -9.02 6.00
N ALA A 114 -0.80 -10.35 6.10
CA ALA A 114 -1.67 -11.11 6.99
C ALA A 114 -1.29 -10.86 8.46
N ALA A 115 -2.31 -10.67 9.31
CA ALA A 115 -2.14 -10.61 10.76
C ALA A 115 -3.43 -11.01 11.47
N SER A 116 -3.31 -11.63 12.62
CA SER A 116 -4.45 -11.95 13.48
C SER A 116 -5.05 -10.70 14.11
N HIS A 117 -6.29 -10.79 14.60
CA HIS A 117 -6.93 -9.66 15.31
C HIS A 117 -6.10 -9.19 16.49
N ASN A 118 -5.59 -10.12 17.28
CA ASN A 118 -4.83 -9.80 18.49
C ASN A 118 -3.53 -9.06 18.16
N GLU A 119 -2.80 -9.49 17.13
CA GLU A 119 -1.58 -8.80 16.67
C GLU A 119 -1.89 -7.40 16.17
N LEU A 120 -2.96 -7.24 15.39
CA LEU A 120 -3.37 -5.92 14.89
C LEU A 120 -3.77 -5.01 16.04
N TRP A 121 -4.60 -5.50 16.98
CA TRP A 121 -5.06 -4.71 18.11
C TRP A 121 -3.92 -4.31 19.05
N GLU A 122 -3.01 -5.23 19.36
CA GLU A 122 -1.82 -4.90 20.16
C GLU A 122 -1.02 -3.75 19.56
N ARG A 123 -0.79 -3.77 18.23
CA ARG A 123 -0.03 -2.73 17.53
C ARG A 123 -0.81 -1.42 17.43
N VAL A 124 -2.10 -1.49 17.14
CA VAL A 124 -2.96 -0.30 17.02
C VAL A 124 -3.15 0.37 18.36
N SER A 125 -3.41 -0.38 19.45
CA SER A 125 -3.59 0.18 20.79
C SER A 125 -2.33 0.89 21.29
N LYS A 126 -1.15 0.31 21.09
CA LYS A 126 0.12 0.99 21.40
C LYS A 126 0.30 2.29 20.59
N ARG A 127 -0.02 2.25 19.30
CA ARG A 127 0.08 3.42 18.43
C ARG A 127 -0.91 4.52 18.83
N ASN A 128 -2.10 4.17 19.31
CA ASN A 128 -3.10 5.13 19.78
C ASN A 128 -2.60 6.04 20.92
N GLU A 129 -1.61 5.59 21.70
CA GLU A 129 -0.99 6.39 22.76
C GLU A 129 -0.25 7.62 22.22
N PHE A 130 0.21 7.55 20.96
CA PHE A 130 1.04 8.59 20.30
C PHE A 130 0.42 9.11 19.00
N HIS A 131 -0.88 8.88 18.78
CA HIS A 131 -1.53 9.17 17.49
C HIS A 131 -1.54 10.66 17.10
N ALA A 132 -1.45 11.57 18.07
CA ALA A 132 -1.48 13.02 17.82
C ALA A 132 -0.21 13.54 17.13
N ASP A 133 0.89 12.81 17.21
CA ASP A 133 2.20 13.24 16.75
C ASP A 133 2.61 12.61 15.40
N ASP A 134 1.80 11.69 14.87
CA ASP A 134 2.12 10.99 13.62
C ASP A 134 0.94 11.04 12.63
N PRO A 135 1.10 11.67 11.45
CA PRO A 135 0.05 11.75 10.41
C PRO A 135 -0.41 10.39 9.89
N ASN A 136 0.41 9.33 10.05
CA ASN A 136 0.04 7.96 9.72
C ASN A 136 -0.72 7.25 10.84
N SER A 137 -0.87 7.89 12.00
CA SER A 137 -1.42 7.28 13.20
C SER A 137 -2.83 7.78 13.47
N ILE A 138 -3.77 7.33 12.64
CA ILE A 138 -5.20 7.56 12.90
C ILE A 138 -5.62 6.74 14.13
N TYR A 139 -6.33 7.38 15.06
CA TYR A 139 -6.89 6.70 16.21
C TYR A 139 -8.02 5.74 15.80
N PHE A 140 -7.92 4.49 16.21
CA PHE A 140 -8.93 3.47 16.02
C PHE A 140 -9.28 2.78 17.34
N SER A 141 -10.58 2.66 17.64
CA SER A 141 -11.05 1.75 18.69
C SER A 141 -10.97 0.29 18.21
N GLU A 142 -11.08 -0.65 19.16
CA GLU A 142 -11.17 -2.06 18.79
C GLU A 142 -12.38 -2.37 17.94
N ASN A 143 -13.52 -1.71 18.21
CA ASN A 143 -14.72 -1.81 17.39
C ASN A 143 -14.51 -1.30 15.96
N ASP A 144 -13.71 -0.25 15.77
CA ASP A 144 -13.33 0.23 14.45
C ASP A 144 -12.52 -0.84 13.70
N LEU A 145 -11.55 -1.44 14.36
CA LEU A 145 -10.74 -2.52 13.78
C LEU A 145 -11.60 -3.73 13.40
N GLN A 146 -12.57 -4.11 14.22
CA GLN A 146 -13.51 -5.19 13.91
C GLN A 146 -14.37 -4.87 12.68
N ARG A 147 -14.87 -3.62 12.56
CA ARG A 147 -15.61 -3.17 11.38
C ARG A 147 -14.75 -3.20 10.11
N TYR A 148 -13.48 -2.81 10.20
CA TYR A 148 -12.56 -2.88 9.06
C TYR A 148 -12.28 -4.32 8.65
N ARG A 149 -12.08 -5.21 9.62
CA ARG A 149 -11.93 -6.65 9.34
C ARG A 149 -13.13 -7.26 8.63
N SER A 150 -14.35 -6.86 8.97
CA SER A 150 -15.56 -7.36 8.30
C SER A 150 -15.68 -6.92 6.83
N ARG A 151 -14.96 -5.87 6.43
CA ARG A 151 -14.91 -5.34 5.04
C ARG A 151 -13.69 -5.82 4.27
N PHE A 152 -12.71 -6.35 4.97
CA PHE A 152 -11.48 -6.81 4.35
C PHE A 152 -11.69 -8.19 3.75
N VAL A 153 -11.44 -8.31 2.45
CA VAL A 153 -11.42 -9.57 1.72
C VAL A 153 -9.96 -9.93 1.41
N PRO A 154 -9.39 -10.93 2.07
CA PRO A 154 -8.02 -11.35 1.80
C PRO A 154 -7.83 -11.70 0.32
N PRO A 155 -6.62 -11.54 -0.24
CA PRO A 155 -6.31 -12.08 -1.55
C PRO A 155 -6.64 -13.58 -1.63
N ALA A 156 -7.32 -13.98 -2.69
CA ALA A 156 -7.66 -15.37 -2.93
C ALA A 156 -6.40 -16.16 -3.35
N VAL A 157 -6.47 -17.51 -3.26
CA VAL A 157 -5.33 -18.37 -3.59
C VAL A 157 -4.91 -18.22 -5.07
N ASP A 158 -5.84 -17.91 -5.93
CA ASP A 158 -5.65 -17.69 -7.36
C ASP A 158 -5.35 -16.21 -7.72
N GLU A 159 -5.41 -15.28 -6.76
CA GLU A 159 -4.95 -13.91 -6.92
C GLU A 159 -3.44 -13.84 -6.64
N PRO A 160 -2.59 -13.57 -7.65
CA PRO A 160 -1.14 -13.58 -7.43
C PRO A 160 -0.71 -12.54 -6.41
N HIS A 161 -0.04 -12.96 -5.37
CA HIS A 161 0.48 -12.08 -4.32
C HIS A 161 1.70 -12.67 -3.61
N VAL A 162 2.47 -11.80 -2.97
CA VAL A 162 3.55 -12.17 -2.05
C VAL A 162 3.01 -12.09 -0.63
N LEU A 163 3.14 -13.17 0.13
CA LEU A 163 2.82 -13.14 1.55
C LEU A 163 3.97 -12.47 2.32
N TYR A 164 3.63 -11.41 3.04
CA TYR A 164 4.61 -10.70 3.88
C TYR A 164 4.75 -11.38 5.24
N ASP A 165 5.94 -11.81 5.56
CA ASP A 165 6.30 -12.50 6.80
C ASP A 165 6.82 -11.57 7.91
N GLY A 166 6.80 -10.25 7.67
CA GLY A 166 7.34 -9.23 8.58
C GLY A 166 8.76 -8.78 8.22
N ASP A 167 9.43 -9.45 7.29
CA ASP A 167 10.74 -9.07 6.79
C ASP A 167 10.64 -8.47 5.36
N PRO A 168 11.02 -7.20 5.15
CA PRO A 168 11.05 -6.60 3.82
C PRO A 168 11.90 -7.35 2.79
N VAL A 169 12.87 -8.15 3.22
CA VAL A 169 13.74 -8.95 2.33
C VAL A 169 12.92 -9.92 1.48
N THR A 170 11.84 -10.49 2.00
CA THR A 170 10.94 -11.38 1.26
C THR A 170 10.33 -10.68 0.03
N VAL A 171 9.87 -9.45 0.21
CA VAL A 171 9.28 -8.65 -0.88
C VAL A 171 10.35 -8.22 -1.89
N ILE A 172 11.52 -7.84 -1.40
CA ILE A 172 12.65 -7.43 -2.24
C ILE A 172 13.11 -8.61 -3.12
N ALA A 173 13.22 -9.80 -2.55
CA ALA A 173 13.57 -11.01 -3.30
C ALA A 173 12.53 -11.32 -4.40
N ALA A 174 11.25 -11.14 -4.12
CA ALA A 174 10.18 -11.31 -5.10
C ALA A 174 10.27 -10.28 -6.25
N LEU A 175 10.58 -9.02 -5.95
CA LEU A 175 10.81 -7.98 -6.95
C LEU A 175 12.01 -8.32 -7.85
N GLU A 176 13.13 -8.73 -7.27
CA GLU A 176 14.33 -9.14 -8.01
C GLU A 176 14.06 -10.36 -8.90
N ALA A 177 13.33 -11.36 -8.41
CA ALA A 177 12.95 -12.53 -9.19
C ALA A 177 12.05 -12.15 -10.37
N SER A 178 11.08 -11.25 -10.17
CA SER A 178 10.19 -10.75 -11.21
C SER A 178 10.95 -9.94 -12.27
N GLY A 179 11.94 -9.15 -11.88
CA GLY A 179 12.80 -8.41 -12.80
C GLY A 179 13.69 -9.32 -13.65
N ARG A 180 14.25 -10.40 -13.07
CA ARG A 180 15.08 -11.38 -13.78
C ARG A 180 14.31 -12.23 -14.78
N ALA A 181 13.09 -12.68 -14.41
CA ALA A 181 12.25 -13.48 -15.30
C ALA A 181 11.90 -12.74 -16.60
N ARG A 182 11.69 -11.43 -16.53
CA ARG A 182 11.39 -10.58 -17.70
C ARG A 182 12.59 -10.30 -18.58
N SER A 183 13.78 -10.14 -18.00
CA SER A 183 15.01 -9.94 -18.77
C SER A 183 15.31 -11.15 -19.67
N VAL A 184 14.91 -12.36 -19.29
CA VAL A 184 15.06 -13.59 -20.07
C VAL A 184 14.04 -13.68 -21.22
N GLU A 185 12.81 -13.18 -21.03
CA GLU A 185 11.77 -13.17 -22.06
C GLU A 185 12.05 -12.13 -23.16
N ASP A 186 12.65 -10.99 -22.81
CA ASP A 186 12.99 -9.92 -23.76
C ASP A 186 14.22 -10.27 -24.62
N ASP A 187 15.17 -11.02 -24.08
CA ASP A 187 16.34 -11.54 -24.83
C ASP A 187 15.99 -12.70 -25.80
N SER A 188 14.75 -13.20 -25.74
CA SER A 188 14.27 -14.34 -26.55
C SER A 188 13.37 -13.91 -27.72
N ARG A 189 13.24 -12.62 -27.99
CA ARG A 189 12.51 -12.03 -29.12
C ARG A 189 13.45 -11.31 -30.06
#